data_58522249a33f8cfc9db616eb96c23e9e
#
_entry.id   58522249a33f8cfc9db616eb96c23e9e
#
_cell.length_a   1.000
_cell.length_b   1.000
_cell.length_c   1.000
_cell.angle_alpha   90.00
_cell.angle_beta   90.00
_cell.angle_gamma   90.00
#
_symmetry.space_group_name_H-M   'P 1'
#
loop_
_entity.id
_entity.type
_entity.pdbx_description
1 polymer ?
#
loop_
_entity_poly.entity_id
_entity_poly.type
_entity_poly.pdbx_seq_one_letter_code
_entity_poly.pdbx_strand_id
1 'polypeptide(L)'
;MIKNLIFDVDGTIWNSTPIVARGWNCAITETGYSNAVITPQVLQREFGQPMDVIADHLFGDVTDMKKRQELLDLCCRYEQELLADNREDISYPGVLDGIRELSAKHALYIVSNCQCGYIELVMEKNKIGGFIRDHECFGNTGTCKGETIKLLMERNGIDRAQAAYIGDTMGDCEAARLAGIPFIFASYGFGKVPEATLKITKFSDIFALVEA
;
A
#
# COMPACT_ATOMS: atom_id res chain seq x y z
N MET A 1 13.44 -19.13 -10.22
CA MET A 1 12.30 -18.50 -10.93
C MET A 1 11.24 -18.11 -9.91
N ILE A 2 10.86 -16.85 -9.88
CA ILE A 2 9.82 -16.31 -8.99
C ILE A 2 8.44 -16.79 -9.48
N LYS A 3 7.62 -17.32 -8.59
CA LYS A 3 6.27 -17.79 -8.88
C LYS A 3 5.18 -16.96 -8.20
N ASN A 4 5.55 -16.27 -7.13
CA ASN A 4 4.62 -15.53 -6.28
C ASN A 4 5.09 -14.08 -6.18
N LEU A 5 4.23 -13.13 -6.53
CA LEU A 5 4.49 -11.70 -6.46
C LEU A 5 3.53 -11.07 -5.47
N ILE A 6 4.09 -10.41 -4.47
CA ILE A 6 3.32 -9.73 -3.43
C ILE A 6 3.53 -8.23 -3.61
N PHE A 7 2.46 -7.47 -3.81
CA PHE A 7 2.50 -6.04 -4.09
C PHE A 7 2.08 -5.22 -2.88
N ASP A 8 2.76 -4.10 -2.67
CA ASP A 8 2.19 -2.98 -1.92
C ASP A 8 1.15 -2.26 -2.78
N VAL A 9 0.44 -1.30 -2.19
CA VAL A 9 -0.66 -0.57 -2.84
C VAL A 9 -0.25 0.85 -3.22
N ASP A 10 -0.18 1.75 -2.23
CA ASP A 10 0.04 3.17 -2.46
C ASP A 10 1.50 3.45 -2.81
N GLY A 11 1.73 4.13 -3.94
CA GLY A 11 3.07 4.31 -4.48
C GLY A 11 3.54 3.14 -5.38
N THR A 12 2.81 2.03 -5.40
CA THR A 12 3.16 0.83 -6.18
C THR A 12 2.10 0.51 -7.23
N ILE A 13 0.83 0.35 -6.84
CA ILE A 13 -0.29 0.11 -7.76
C ILE A 13 -0.89 1.43 -8.23
N TRP A 14 -1.17 2.33 -7.30
CA TRP A 14 -1.82 3.60 -7.57
C TRP A 14 -1.29 4.76 -6.72
N ASN A 15 -1.74 5.99 -7.02
CA ASN A 15 -1.47 7.18 -6.22
C ASN A 15 -2.79 7.79 -5.72
N SER A 16 -3.23 7.38 -4.55
CA SER A 16 -4.46 7.86 -3.91
C SER A 16 -4.28 9.21 -3.20
N THR A 17 -3.05 9.67 -2.98
CA THR A 17 -2.75 10.79 -2.08
C THR A 17 -3.49 12.10 -2.39
N PRO A 18 -3.81 12.48 -3.65
CA PRO A 18 -4.59 13.69 -3.91
C PRO A 18 -6.04 13.58 -3.43
N ILE A 19 -6.63 12.39 -3.50
CA ILE A 19 -8.01 12.14 -3.07
C ILE A 19 -8.06 12.03 -1.55
N VAL A 20 -7.15 11.25 -0.97
CA VAL A 20 -7.02 11.05 0.46
C VAL A 20 -6.79 12.36 1.19
N ALA A 21 -5.89 13.23 0.68
CA ALA A 21 -5.65 14.54 1.27
C ALA A 21 -6.93 15.39 1.36
N ARG A 22 -7.79 15.34 0.36
CA ARG A 22 -9.11 16.02 0.41
C ARG A 22 -9.99 15.45 1.52
N GLY A 23 -10.10 14.13 1.60
CA GLY A 23 -10.92 13.46 2.61
C GLY A 23 -10.45 13.76 4.04
N TRP A 24 -9.14 13.69 4.27
CA TRP A 24 -8.57 13.97 5.59
C TRP A 24 -8.74 15.44 6.01
N ASN A 25 -8.61 16.40 5.10
CA ASN A 25 -8.92 17.81 5.40
C ASN A 25 -10.41 18.05 5.68
N CYS A 26 -11.33 17.28 5.06
CA CYS A 26 -12.74 17.32 5.43
C CYS A 26 -12.95 16.85 6.87
N ALA A 27 -12.34 15.73 7.28
CA ALA A 27 -12.41 15.22 8.65
C ALA A 27 -11.84 16.19 9.68
N ILE A 28 -10.71 16.81 9.38
CA ILE A 28 -10.10 17.85 10.23
C ILE A 28 -11.05 19.04 10.38
N THR A 29 -11.64 19.50 9.29
CA THR A 29 -12.57 20.65 9.29
C THR A 29 -13.83 20.33 10.07
N GLU A 30 -14.41 19.14 9.91
CA GLU A 30 -15.63 18.70 10.59
C GLU A 30 -15.44 18.60 12.10
N THR A 31 -14.34 17.98 12.53
CA THR A 31 -14.09 17.78 13.97
C THR A 31 -13.55 19.02 14.66
N GLY A 32 -12.75 19.82 13.96
CA GLY A 32 -12.01 20.94 14.55
C GLY A 32 -10.99 20.47 15.61
N TYR A 33 -10.58 19.21 15.61
CA TYR A 33 -9.65 18.66 16.62
C TYR A 33 -8.20 19.00 16.34
N SER A 34 -7.82 19.13 15.08
CA SER A 34 -6.45 19.41 14.65
C SER A 34 -6.38 20.66 13.77
N ASN A 35 -5.23 21.31 13.75
CA ASN A 35 -4.89 22.38 12.82
C ASN A 35 -4.01 21.89 11.65
N ALA A 36 -3.79 20.59 11.54
CA ALA A 36 -3.00 20.03 10.46
C ALA A 36 -3.59 20.36 9.09
N VAL A 37 -2.73 20.59 8.10
CA VAL A 37 -3.11 20.75 6.69
C VAL A 37 -2.49 19.61 5.92
N ILE A 38 -3.32 18.72 5.43
CA ILE A 38 -2.89 17.53 4.71
C ILE A 38 -2.77 17.84 3.23
N THR A 39 -1.57 17.64 2.68
CA THR A 39 -1.31 17.73 1.25
C THR A 39 -0.91 16.37 0.69
N PRO A 40 -1.02 16.13 -0.64
CA PRO A 40 -0.51 14.90 -1.24
C PRO A 40 0.96 14.61 -0.87
N GLN A 41 1.80 15.65 -0.81
CA GLN A 41 3.23 15.51 -0.48
C GLN A 41 3.46 15.13 1.00
N VAL A 42 2.57 15.55 1.90
CA VAL A 42 2.59 15.11 3.30
C VAL A 42 2.27 13.62 3.35
N LEU A 43 1.18 13.18 2.72
CA LEU A 43 0.80 11.77 2.70
C LEU A 43 1.84 10.88 2.03
N GLN A 44 2.49 11.31 0.94
CA GLN A 44 3.55 10.56 0.28
C GLN A 44 4.76 10.27 1.18
N ARG A 45 4.99 11.07 2.23
CA ARG A 45 6.07 10.82 3.21
C ARG A 45 5.64 9.85 4.30
N GLU A 46 4.34 9.80 4.60
CA GLU A 46 3.79 8.98 5.68
C GLU A 46 3.31 7.62 5.19
N PHE A 47 2.84 7.53 3.95
CA PHE A 47 2.32 6.28 3.39
C PHE A 47 3.40 5.18 3.38
N GLY A 48 2.95 3.96 3.67
CA GLY A 48 3.82 2.84 3.98
C GLY A 48 3.98 2.60 5.49
N GLN A 49 3.66 3.59 6.34
CA GLN A 49 3.58 3.41 7.79
C GLN A 49 2.19 2.85 8.20
N PRO A 50 2.08 2.20 9.37
CA PRO A 50 0.77 1.89 9.98
C PRO A 50 -0.04 3.15 10.27
N MET A 51 -1.37 3.03 10.23
CA MET A 51 -2.30 4.16 10.37
C MET A 51 -2.19 4.88 11.71
N ASP A 52 -1.92 4.18 12.80
CA ASP A 52 -1.68 4.74 14.13
C ASP A 52 -0.40 5.60 14.17
N VAL A 53 0.66 5.16 13.53
CA VAL A 53 1.91 5.92 13.39
C VAL A 53 1.68 7.18 12.57
N ILE A 54 0.93 7.09 11.47
CA ILE A 54 0.57 8.26 10.65
C ILE A 54 -0.23 9.27 11.48
N ALA A 55 -1.20 8.79 12.27
CA ALA A 55 -1.99 9.66 13.15
C ALA A 55 -1.12 10.34 14.21
N ASP A 56 -0.15 9.64 14.80
CA ASP A 56 0.78 10.23 15.78
C ASP A 56 1.64 11.32 15.16
N HIS A 57 2.10 11.13 13.93
CA HIS A 57 2.91 12.13 13.22
C HIS A 57 2.10 13.36 12.80
N LEU A 58 0.92 13.14 12.22
CA LEU A 58 0.15 14.22 11.60
C LEU A 58 -0.77 14.96 12.58
N PHE A 59 -1.23 14.29 13.62
CA PHE A 59 -2.18 14.82 14.60
C PHE A 59 -1.56 14.95 16.00
N GLY A 60 -0.26 15.24 16.08
CA GLY A 60 0.46 15.44 17.35
C GLY A 60 -0.06 16.60 18.18
N ASP A 61 -0.79 17.55 17.58
CA ASP A 61 -1.48 18.65 18.26
C ASP A 61 -2.75 18.19 19.01
N VAL A 62 -3.28 17.00 18.69
CA VAL A 62 -4.44 16.40 19.36
C VAL A 62 -3.94 15.52 20.51
N THR A 63 -3.80 16.09 21.70
CA THR A 63 -3.27 15.38 22.89
C THR A 63 -4.24 14.38 23.50
N ASP A 64 -5.54 14.56 23.28
CA ASP A 64 -6.57 13.60 23.69
C ASP A 64 -6.57 12.41 22.72
N MET A 65 -6.09 11.26 23.21
CA MET A 65 -5.98 10.04 22.40
C MET A 65 -7.32 9.56 21.83
N LYS A 66 -8.42 9.79 22.57
CA LYS A 66 -9.75 9.42 22.09
C LYS A 66 -10.18 10.28 20.92
N LYS A 67 -9.99 11.59 21.00
CA LYS A 67 -10.27 12.51 19.89
C LYS A 67 -9.37 12.25 18.69
N ARG A 68 -8.10 11.90 18.92
CA ARG A 68 -7.18 11.54 17.84
C ARG A 68 -7.66 10.29 17.10
N GLN A 69 -8.13 9.27 17.84
CA GLN A 69 -8.69 8.06 17.21
C GLN A 69 -9.99 8.37 16.46
N GLU A 70 -10.90 9.15 17.04
CA GLU A 70 -12.12 9.61 16.37
C GLU A 70 -11.81 10.37 15.06
N LEU A 71 -10.79 11.23 15.08
CA LEU A 71 -10.34 11.94 13.88
C LEU A 71 -9.77 10.97 12.83
N LEU A 72 -8.95 10.01 13.24
CA LEU A 72 -8.39 9.02 12.33
C LEU A 72 -9.49 8.15 11.69
N ASP A 73 -10.45 7.69 12.49
CA ASP A 73 -11.57 6.89 12.00
C ASP A 73 -12.39 7.67 10.96
N LEU A 74 -12.57 8.97 11.20
CA LEU A 74 -13.25 9.87 10.26
C LEU A 74 -12.43 10.10 8.99
N CYS A 75 -11.12 10.24 9.11
CA CYS A 75 -10.20 10.33 7.97
C CYS A 75 -10.31 9.07 7.09
N CYS A 76 -10.24 7.88 7.68
CA CYS A 76 -10.40 6.61 6.96
C CYS A 76 -11.76 6.49 6.26
N ARG A 77 -12.84 6.94 6.90
CA ARG A 77 -14.17 6.94 6.31
C ARG A 77 -14.25 7.84 5.08
N TYR A 78 -13.82 9.10 5.18
CA TYR A 78 -13.83 10.04 4.06
C TYR A 78 -12.91 9.59 2.91
N GLU A 79 -11.78 9.01 3.25
CA GLU A 79 -10.88 8.39 2.27
C GLU A 79 -11.59 7.32 1.46
N GLN A 80 -12.23 6.35 2.14
CA GLN A 80 -12.98 5.27 1.50
C GLN A 80 -14.12 5.81 0.62
N GLU A 81 -14.91 6.76 1.13
CA GLU A 81 -16.04 7.35 0.40
C GLU A 81 -15.55 8.06 -0.87
N LEU A 82 -14.53 8.93 -0.76
CA LEU A 82 -14.03 9.69 -1.91
C LEU A 82 -13.32 8.81 -2.93
N LEU A 83 -12.60 7.77 -2.50
CA LEU A 83 -11.99 6.80 -3.42
C LEU A 83 -13.05 5.96 -4.11
N ALA A 84 -14.12 5.54 -3.41
CA ALA A 84 -15.24 4.79 -3.99
C ALA A 84 -15.97 5.62 -5.06
N ASP A 85 -16.16 6.93 -4.83
CA ASP A 85 -16.82 7.83 -5.76
C ASP A 85 -15.92 8.30 -6.92
N ASN A 86 -14.60 8.14 -6.79
CA ASN A 86 -13.67 8.59 -7.82
C ASN A 86 -13.90 7.85 -9.14
N ARG A 87 -13.89 8.59 -10.26
CA ARG A 87 -14.05 8.07 -11.63
C ARG A 87 -12.78 8.12 -12.46
N GLU A 88 -11.74 8.77 -11.96
CA GLU A 88 -10.47 8.92 -12.63
C GLU A 88 -9.59 7.69 -12.39
N ASP A 89 -8.81 7.30 -13.40
CA ASP A 89 -7.74 6.32 -13.23
C ASP A 89 -6.57 6.98 -12.48
N ILE A 90 -6.29 6.48 -11.30
CA ILE A 90 -5.17 6.92 -10.45
C ILE A 90 -4.08 5.86 -10.33
N SER A 91 -4.17 4.78 -11.11
CA SER A 91 -3.12 3.76 -11.18
C SER A 91 -1.87 4.29 -11.88
N TYR A 92 -0.73 3.74 -11.53
CA TYR A 92 0.48 4.05 -12.27
C TYR A 92 0.43 3.47 -13.69
N PRO A 93 1.07 4.13 -14.66
CA PRO A 93 1.04 3.70 -16.06
C PRO A 93 1.49 2.24 -16.25
N GLY A 94 0.65 1.44 -16.90
CA GLY A 94 0.93 0.05 -17.22
C GLY A 94 0.74 -0.96 -16.10
N VAL A 95 0.35 -0.53 -14.88
CA VAL A 95 0.15 -1.44 -13.74
C VAL A 95 -1.00 -2.39 -13.98
N LEU A 96 -2.16 -1.90 -14.40
CA LEU A 96 -3.36 -2.73 -14.54
C LEU A 96 -3.20 -3.80 -15.63
N ASP A 97 -2.63 -3.44 -16.78
CA ASP A 97 -2.34 -4.38 -17.84
C ASP A 97 -1.23 -5.35 -17.44
N GLY A 98 -0.20 -4.86 -16.76
CA GLY A 98 0.90 -5.69 -16.27
C GLY A 98 0.46 -6.70 -15.20
N ILE A 99 -0.43 -6.34 -14.28
CA ILE A 99 -1.03 -7.28 -13.31
C ILE A 99 -1.78 -8.39 -14.04
N ARG A 100 -2.58 -8.05 -15.06
CA ARG A 100 -3.29 -9.03 -15.88
C ARG A 100 -2.34 -9.98 -16.59
N GLU A 101 -1.28 -9.47 -17.18
CA GLU A 101 -0.28 -10.26 -17.89
C GLU A 101 0.51 -11.17 -16.92
N LEU A 102 0.98 -10.63 -15.80
CA LEU A 102 1.68 -11.40 -14.77
C LEU A 102 0.83 -12.54 -14.21
N SER A 103 -0.47 -12.33 -14.04
CA SER A 103 -1.39 -13.35 -13.49
C SER A 103 -1.48 -14.61 -14.32
N ALA A 104 -1.10 -14.56 -15.60
CA ALA A 104 -1.07 -15.74 -16.48
C ALA A 104 0.05 -16.73 -16.13
N LYS A 105 1.13 -16.26 -15.46
CA LYS A 105 2.33 -17.06 -15.16
C LYS A 105 2.66 -17.09 -13.68
N HIS A 106 2.21 -16.11 -12.90
CA HIS A 106 2.54 -15.91 -11.49
C HIS A 106 1.27 -15.86 -10.63
N ALA A 107 1.38 -16.29 -9.40
CA ALA A 107 0.38 -16.04 -8.37
C ALA A 107 0.60 -14.65 -7.79
N LEU A 108 -0.44 -13.80 -7.79
CA LEU A 108 -0.36 -12.43 -7.36
C LEU A 108 -1.08 -12.23 -6.03
N TYR A 109 -0.49 -11.43 -5.16
CA TYR A 109 -0.96 -11.14 -3.82
C TYR A 109 -0.79 -9.65 -3.50
N ILE A 110 -1.51 -9.16 -2.51
CA ILE A 110 -1.35 -7.78 -2.01
C ILE A 110 -1.15 -7.82 -0.49
N VAL A 111 -0.17 -7.06 0.01
CA VAL A 111 0.01 -6.77 1.43
C VAL A 111 0.32 -5.30 1.63
N SER A 112 -0.47 -4.60 2.45
CA SER A 112 -0.29 -3.18 2.73
C SER A 112 -0.51 -2.83 4.21
N ASN A 113 0.01 -1.68 4.65
CA ASN A 113 -0.20 -1.13 6.00
C ASN A 113 -1.47 -0.28 6.11
N CYS A 114 -2.49 -0.57 5.30
CA CYS A 114 -3.77 0.14 5.29
C CYS A 114 -4.78 -0.44 6.28
N GLN A 115 -5.92 0.25 6.41
CA GLN A 115 -7.09 -0.20 7.17
C GLN A 115 -7.84 -1.33 6.45
N CYS A 116 -8.72 -2.03 7.19
CA CYS A 116 -9.64 -3.02 6.63
C CYS A 116 -10.50 -2.44 5.50
N GLY A 117 -10.73 -3.21 4.45
CA GLY A 117 -11.59 -2.84 3.32
C GLY A 117 -10.92 -1.99 2.25
N TYR A 118 -9.71 -1.46 2.50
CA TYR A 118 -9.00 -0.62 1.55
C TYR A 118 -8.49 -1.40 0.35
N ILE A 119 -7.87 -2.57 0.56
CA ILE A 119 -7.37 -3.41 -0.53
C ILE A 119 -8.51 -3.89 -1.42
N GLU A 120 -9.64 -4.24 -0.82
CA GLU A 120 -10.85 -4.66 -1.53
C GLU A 120 -11.37 -3.53 -2.43
N LEU A 121 -11.39 -2.29 -1.93
CA LEU A 121 -11.73 -1.11 -2.72
C LEU A 121 -10.74 -0.90 -3.88
N VAL A 122 -9.42 -1.03 -3.63
CA VAL A 122 -8.39 -0.95 -4.68
C VAL A 122 -8.64 -1.99 -5.76
N MET A 123 -8.90 -3.23 -5.38
CA MET A 123 -9.15 -4.33 -6.32
C MET A 123 -10.42 -4.10 -7.14
N GLU A 124 -11.48 -3.60 -6.52
CA GLU A 124 -12.75 -3.28 -7.20
C GLU A 124 -12.57 -2.13 -8.20
N LYS A 125 -12.01 -1.00 -7.73
CA LYS A 125 -11.82 0.21 -8.55
C LYS A 125 -10.96 -0.05 -9.78
N ASN A 126 -9.91 -0.84 -9.62
CA ASN A 126 -8.96 -1.17 -10.68
C ASN A 126 -9.35 -2.44 -11.46
N LYS A 127 -10.43 -3.13 -11.08
CA LYS A 127 -10.91 -4.38 -11.70
C LYS A 127 -9.82 -5.47 -11.76
N ILE A 128 -9.01 -5.54 -10.71
CA ILE A 128 -7.91 -6.52 -10.62
C ILE A 128 -8.19 -7.67 -9.66
N GLY A 129 -9.31 -7.67 -8.94
CA GLY A 129 -9.63 -8.70 -7.95
C GLY A 129 -9.60 -10.14 -8.50
N GLY A 130 -9.99 -10.34 -9.77
CA GLY A 130 -9.93 -11.66 -10.40
C GLY A 130 -8.52 -12.18 -10.68
N PHE A 131 -7.48 -11.34 -10.53
CA PHE A 131 -6.07 -11.68 -10.75
C PHE A 131 -5.29 -11.86 -9.44
N ILE A 132 -5.84 -11.38 -8.31
CA ILE A 132 -5.23 -11.46 -6.99
C ILE A 132 -5.76 -12.71 -6.28
N ARG A 133 -4.85 -13.58 -5.83
CA ARG A 133 -5.22 -14.83 -5.14
C ARG A 133 -5.61 -14.60 -3.71
N ASP A 134 -4.89 -13.70 -3.04
CA ASP A 134 -5.12 -13.42 -1.62
C ASP A 134 -4.50 -12.07 -1.26
N HIS A 135 -4.96 -11.48 -0.17
CA HIS A 135 -4.45 -10.20 0.31
C HIS A 135 -4.55 -10.10 1.83
N GLU A 136 -3.74 -9.20 2.41
CA GLU A 136 -3.76 -8.95 3.84
C GLU A 136 -3.33 -7.53 4.15
N CYS A 137 -3.80 -6.98 5.28
CA CYS A 137 -3.45 -5.63 5.69
C CYS A 137 -3.22 -5.51 7.20
N PHE A 138 -2.58 -4.39 7.59
CA PHE A 138 -2.40 -4.04 9.01
C PHE A 138 -3.72 -3.98 9.77
N GLY A 139 -4.76 -3.41 9.16
CA GLY A 139 -6.08 -3.28 9.78
C GLY A 139 -6.70 -4.63 10.20
N ASN A 140 -6.36 -5.72 9.52
CA ASN A 140 -6.82 -7.06 9.87
C ASN A 140 -5.89 -7.73 10.89
N THR A 141 -4.56 -7.59 10.71
CA THR A 141 -3.57 -8.38 11.46
C THR A 141 -3.09 -7.69 12.73
N GLY A 142 -3.10 -6.36 12.77
CA GLY A 142 -2.52 -5.57 13.86
C GLY A 142 -1.01 -5.77 14.02
N THR A 143 -0.33 -6.34 12.99
CA THR A 143 1.11 -6.62 13.04
C THR A 143 1.86 -5.85 11.96
N CYS A 144 3.19 -5.69 12.10
CA CYS A 144 3.99 -5.01 11.10
C CYS A 144 3.95 -5.73 9.73
N LYS A 145 4.14 -4.98 8.65
CA LYS A 145 4.02 -5.47 7.27
C LYS A 145 4.83 -6.74 7.01
N GLY A 146 6.04 -6.87 7.55
CA GLY A 146 6.87 -8.06 7.37
C GLY A 146 6.27 -9.32 8.00
N GLU A 147 5.64 -9.22 9.17
CA GLU A 147 4.90 -10.34 9.78
C GLU A 147 3.61 -10.63 9.01
N THR A 148 2.92 -9.60 8.53
CA THR A 148 1.74 -9.76 7.67
C THR A 148 2.08 -10.51 6.38
N ILE A 149 3.24 -10.22 5.75
CA ILE A 149 3.74 -10.97 4.58
C ILE A 149 3.96 -12.44 4.95
N LYS A 150 4.58 -12.73 6.10
CA LYS A 150 4.80 -14.13 6.55
C LYS A 150 3.48 -14.87 6.75
N LEU A 151 2.50 -14.24 7.40
CA LEU A 151 1.16 -14.81 7.61
C LEU A 151 0.48 -15.15 6.28
N LEU A 152 0.51 -14.24 5.31
CA LEU A 152 -0.05 -14.47 3.98
C LEU A 152 0.69 -15.61 3.27
N MET A 153 2.01 -15.65 3.34
CA MET A 153 2.82 -16.71 2.73
C MET A 153 2.53 -18.07 3.34
N GLU A 154 2.45 -18.17 4.67
CA GLU A 154 2.14 -19.42 5.39
C GLU A 154 0.75 -19.93 5.00
N ARG A 155 -0.26 -19.05 5.03
CA ARG A 155 -1.65 -19.37 4.67
C ARG A 155 -1.80 -19.91 3.24
N ASN A 156 -0.95 -19.44 2.33
CA ASN A 156 -0.98 -19.81 0.91
C ASN A 156 0.09 -20.87 0.52
N GLY A 157 0.88 -21.37 1.47
CA GLY A 157 1.94 -22.35 1.21
C GLY A 157 3.04 -21.82 0.28
N ILE A 158 3.37 -20.52 0.37
CA ILE A 158 4.34 -19.85 -0.49
C ILE A 158 5.76 -20.13 -0.02
N ASP A 159 6.57 -20.71 -0.90
CA ASP A 159 8.01 -20.88 -0.68
C ASP A 159 8.74 -19.53 -0.86
N ARG A 160 9.52 -19.14 0.15
CA ARG A 160 10.31 -17.89 0.15
C ARG A 160 11.27 -17.80 -1.05
N ALA A 161 11.85 -18.92 -1.47
CA ALA A 161 12.75 -18.95 -2.62
C ALA A 161 12.04 -18.67 -3.97
N GLN A 162 10.71 -18.67 -3.96
CA GLN A 162 9.87 -18.46 -5.14
C GLN A 162 8.95 -17.25 -5.02
N ALA A 163 9.22 -16.35 -4.05
CA ALA A 163 8.43 -15.16 -3.81
C ALA A 163 9.29 -13.90 -3.95
N ALA A 164 8.65 -12.78 -4.28
CA ALA A 164 9.23 -11.45 -4.20
C ALA A 164 8.18 -10.44 -3.73
N TYR A 165 8.61 -9.40 -2.99
CA TYR A 165 7.78 -8.28 -2.60
C TYR A 165 8.11 -7.06 -3.45
N ILE A 166 7.08 -6.39 -3.96
CA ILE A 166 7.18 -5.19 -4.78
C ILE A 166 6.60 -4.02 -4.01
N GLY A 167 7.39 -2.99 -3.77
CA GLY A 167 6.97 -1.81 -3.03
C GLY A 167 7.85 -0.62 -3.35
N ASP A 168 7.52 0.55 -2.81
CA ASP A 168 8.18 1.80 -3.17
C ASP A 168 8.88 2.51 -2.01
N THR A 169 8.78 1.98 -0.79
CA THR A 169 9.34 2.61 0.41
C THR A 169 10.47 1.79 1.07
N MET A 170 11.21 2.44 1.95
CA MET A 170 12.18 1.77 2.82
C MET A 170 11.48 0.76 3.75
N GLY A 171 10.29 1.09 4.25
CA GLY A 171 9.48 0.18 5.05
C GLY A 171 9.12 -1.12 4.32
N ASP A 172 8.91 -1.05 3.01
CA ASP A 172 8.68 -2.24 2.16
C ASP A 172 9.94 -3.11 2.03
N CYS A 173 11.09 -2.45 1.86
CA CYS A 173 12.38 -3.14 1.82
C CYS A 173 12.66 -3.87 3.14
N GLU A 174 12.41 -3.22 4.27
CA GLU A 174 12.56 -3.82 5.60
C GLU A 174 11.55 -4.94 5.84
N ALA A 175 10.31 -4.78 5.38
CA ALA A 175 9.27 -5.79 5.47
C ALA A 175 9.63 -7.05 4.66
N ALA A 176 10.10 -6.88 3.42
CA ALA A 176 10.57 -7.99 2.59
C ALA A 176 11.76 -8.72 3.23
N ARG A 177 12.72 -7.95 3.79
CA ARG A 177 13.87 -8.52 4.53
C ARG A 177 13.43 -9.31 5.75
N LEU A 178 12.47 -8.80 6.53
CA LEU A 178 11.91 -9.51 7.69
C LEU A 178 11.17 -10.78 7.27
N ALA A 179 10.47 -10.75 6.15
CA ALA A 179 9.80 -11.92 5.59
C ALA A 179 10.79 -12.93 4.96
N GLY A 180 12.03 -12.51 4.69
CA GLY A 180 13.07 -13.36 4.10
C GLY A 180 12.87 -13.60 2.60
N ILE A 181 12.33 -12.63 1.87
CA ILE A 181 12.10 -12.68 0.42
C ILE A 181 12.77 -11.50 -0.29
N PRO A 182 13.13 -11.63 -1.58
CA PRO A 182 13.64 -10.54 -2.40
C PRO A 182 12.69 -9.35 -2.43
N PHE A 183 13.27 -8.14 -2.46
CA PHE A 183 12.56 -6.88 -2.64
C PHE A 183 12.82 -6.31 -4.03
N ILE A 184 11.76 -5.91 -4.73
CA ILE A 184 11.80 -5.19 -6.01
C ILE A 184 11.31 -3.76 -5.76
N PHE A 185 12.21 -2.81 -5.88
CA PHE A 185 11.90 -1.39 -5.64
C PHE A 185 11.17 -0.75 -6.82
N ALA A 186 9.94 -0.33 -6.62
CA ALA A 186 9.14 0.47 -7.54
C ALA A 186 9.53 1.96 -7.44
N SER A 187 10.61 2.36 -8.12
CA SER A 187 11.19 3.70 -7.97
C SER A 187 10.38 4.84 -8.61
N TYR A 188 9.26 4.52 -9.21
CA TYR A 188 8.29 5.49 -9.70
C TYR A 188 7.31 5.95 -8.61
N GLY A 189 7.32 5.30 -7.44
CA GLY A 189 6.48 5.63 -6.29
C GLY A 189 6.99 6.80 -5.46
N PHE A 190 6.69 6.81 -4.17
CA PHE A 190 6.92 7.96 -3.29
C PHE A 190 8.31 7.97 -2.66
N GLY A 191 8.85 6.78 -2.34
CA GLY A 191 10.01 6.63 -1.50
C GLY A 191 11.34 6.61 -2.23
N LYS A 192 12.40 6.45 -1.44
CA LYS A 192 13.77 6.24 -1.92
C LYS A 192 14.37 5.07 -1.15
N VAL A 193 14.91 4.10 -1.86
CA VAL A 193 15.56 2.91 -1.30
C VAL A 193 16.95 2.77 -1.93
N PRO A 194 17.96 3.48 -1.41
CA PRO A 194 19.31 3.51 -2.02
C PRO A 194 19.98 2.13 -2.09
N GLU A 195 19.69 1.25 -1.13
CA GLU A 195 20.25 -0.10 -1.05
C GLU A 195 19.52 -1.14 -1.93
N ALA A 196 18.44 -0.79 -2.60
CA ALA A 196 17.70 -1.72 -3.44
C ALA A 196 18.55 -2.21 -4.61
N THR A 197 18.77 -3.54 -4.69
CA THR A 197 19.54 -4.19 -5.77
C THR A 197 18.67 -4.51 -6.97
N LEU A 198 17.37 -4.76 -6.77
CA LEU A 198 16.39 -4.95 -7.83
C LEU A 198 15.48 -3.70 -7.88
N LYS A 199 15.41 -3.08 -9.04
CA LYS A 199 14.71 -1.81 -9.22
C LYS A 199 13.97 -1.78 -10.54
N ILE A 200 12.74 -1.27 -10.51
CA ILE A 200 11.94 -0.96 -11.68
C ILE A 200 11.66 0.55 -11.72
N THR A 201 11.75 1.16 -12.91
CA THR A 201 11.47 2.59 -13.14
C THR A 201 10.10 2.82 -13.76
N LYS A 202 9.52 1.77 -14.29
CA LYS A 202 8.14 1.64 -14.76
C LYS A 202 7.68 0.21 -14.50
N PHE A 203 6.39 -0.01 -14.40
CA PHE A 203 5.85 -1.33 -14.02
C PHE A 203 6.32 -2.44 -14.96
N SER A 204 6.36 -2.19 -16.26
CA SER A 204 6.78 -3.19 -17.26
C SER A 204 8.21 -3.72 -17.10
N ASP A 205 9.08 -3.04 -16.35
CA ASP A 205 10.44 -3.53 -16.10
C ASP A 205 10.43 -4.81 -15.24
N ILE A 206 9.33 -5.10 -14.54
CA ILE A 206 9.17 -6.28 -13.66
C ILE A 206 9.31 -7.59 -14.45
N PHE A 207 8.83 -7.64 -15.69
CA PHE A 207 8.86 -8.86 -16.52
C PHE A 207 10.29 -9.39 -16.68
N ALA A 208 11.25 -8.49 -16.94
CA ALA A 208 12.66 -8.88 -17.09
C ALA A 208 13.28 -9.43 -15.79
N LEU A 209 12.74 -9.05 -14.61
CA LEU A 209 13.26 -9.51 -13.31
C LEU A 209 12.67 -10.84 -12.86
N VAL A 210 11.43 -11.14 -13.25
CA VAL A 210 10.72 -12.33 -12.73
C VAL A 210 10.74 -13.51 -13.71
N GLU A 211 11.06 -13.26 -14.99
CA GLU A 211 11.20 -14.29 -16.01
C GLU A 211 12.66 -14.80 -16.16
N ALA A 212 13.63 -14.11 -15.54
CA ALA A 212 15.02 -14.54 -15.48
C ALA A 212 15.19 -15.66 -14.41
#